data_80ba2cfed3c05b2198ed7c2034222d31
#
_entry.id   80ba2cfed3c05b2198ed7c2034222d31
#
_cell.length_a   1.000
_cell.length_b   1.000
_cell.length_c   1.000
_cell.angle_alpha   90.00
_cell.angle_beta   90.00
_cell.angle_gamma   90.00
#
_symmetry.space_group_name_H-M   'P 1'
#
loop_
_entity.id
_entity.type
_entity.pdbx_description
1 polymer ?
#
loop_
_entity_poly.entity_id
_entity_poly.type
_entity_poly.pdbx_seq_one_letter_code
_entity_poly.pdbx_strand_id
1 'polypeptide(L)'
;MPIFKAKRLCPEAIIIRPKMSLYKRISNIVFSKFNQLTPLVETIALDEAYLDFSGTYQLYKKAPAELLVELALEIEKQLGITISIGLSENKFLAKLASSFEKPRGFTVIGKSEKLEFIKNLHVKNIPGIGPSLKKKLEKNSIMTIDDLRKLDKNVLAKSFGIFGKTIWNMSRGIDERNINPASSRKSISKETTFEHDISCLLYTSPSP
;
A
#
# COMPACT_ATOMS: atom_id res chain seq x y z
N MET A 1 -4.91 -13.11 -10.49
CA MET A 1 -5.83 -14.20 -10.91
C MET A 1 -5.91 -14.16 -12.44
N PRO A 2 -5.73 -15.28 -13.16
CA PRO A 2 -5.92 -15.32 -14.61
C PRO A 2 -7.38 -15.05 -15.00
N ILE A 3 -7.59 -14.42 -16.17
CA ILE A 3 -8.92 -13.98 -16.65
C ILE A 3 -9.90 -15.15 -16.79
N PHE A 4 -9.43 -16.31 -17.30
CA PHE A 4 -10.29 -17.50 -17.44
C PHE A 4 -10.82 -17.99 -16.09
N LYS A 5 -10.02 -17.89 -15.03
CA LYS A 5 -10.45 -18.25 -13.68
C LYS A 5 -11.44 -17.21 -13.12
N ALA A 6 -11.24 -15.93 -13.40
CA ALA A 6 -12.18 -14.88 -13.03
C ALA A 6 -13.55 -15.11 -13.71
N LYS A 7 -13.56 -15.42 -15.01
CA LYS A 7 -14.79 -15.79 -15.75
C LYS A 7 -15.54 -16.99 -15.17
N ARG A 8 -14.79 -18.02 -14.69
CA ARG A 8 -15.43 -19.17 -14.03
C ARG A 8 -16.09 -18.81 -12.71
N LEU A 9 -15.48 -17.90 -11.94
CA LEU A 9 -15.98 -17.47 -10.64
C LEU A 9 -17.12 -16.45 -10.76
N CYS A 10 -17.14 -15.67 -11.83
CA CYS A 10 -18.15 -14.68 -12.13
C CYS A 10 -18.38 -14.63 -13.65
N PRO A 11 -19.26 -15.51 -14.19
CA PRO A 11 -19.52 -15.60 -15.63
C PRO A 11 -20.07 -14.31 -16.24
N GLU A 12 -20.78 -13.51 -15.45
CA GLU A 12 -21.42 -12.26 -15.84
C GLU A 12 -20.45 -11.07 -15.82
N ALA A 13 -19.19 -11.26 -15.40
CA ALA A 13 -18.22 -10.18 -15.33
C ALA A 13 -17.88 -9.61 -16.71
N ILE A 14 -18.02 -8.29 -16.83
CA ILE A 14 -17.62 -7.54 -18.02
C ILE A 14 -16.10 -7.32 -17.98
N ILE A 15 -15.40 -7.84 -19.00
CA ILE A 15 -13.96 -7.70 -19.12
C ILE A 15 -13.63 -6.51 -19.99
N ILE A 16 -12.97 -5.52 -19.42
CA ILE A 16 -12.55 -4.30 -20.11
C ILE A 16 -11.02 -4.29 -20.24
N ARG A 17 -10.52 -3.97 -21.42
CA ARG A 17 -9.08 -3.77 -21.64
C ARG A 17 -8.58 -2.55 -20.88
N PRO A 18 -7.46 -2.64 -20.13
CA PRO A 18 -6.91 -1.50 -19.40
C PRO A 18 -6.41 -0.42 -20.37
N LYS A 19 -6.70 0.86 -20.05
CA LYS A 19 -6.23 2.04 -20.81
C LYS A 19 -5.07 2.71 -20.07
N MET A 20 -3.89 2.10 -20.10
CA MET A 20 -2.72 2.52 -19.32
C MET A 20 -2.29 3.97 -19.54
N SER A 21 -2.43 4.50 -20.77
CA SER A 21 -2.15 5.91 -21.06
C SER A 21 -3.09 6.86 -20.32
N LEU A 22 -4.38 6.52 -20.25
CA LEU A 22 -5.36 7.27 -19.48
C LEU A 22 -5.04 7.22 -17.98
N TYR A 23 -4.74 6.02 -17.44
CA TYR A 23 -4.43 5.86 -16.03
C TYR A 23 -3.20 6.66 -15.62
N LYS A 24 -2.12 6.63 -16.43
CA LYS A 24 -0.93 7.46 -16.22
C LYS A 24 -1.24 8.96 -16.24
N ARG A 25 -2.07 9.41 -17.18
CA ARG A 25 -2.47 10.82 -17.26
C ARG A 25 -3.22 11.26 -16.00
N ILE A 26 -4.20 10.49 -15.55
CA ILE A 26 -4.95 10.79 -14.31
C ILE A 26 -4.03 10.74 -13.09
N SER A 27 -3.19 9.72 -12.98
CA SER A 27 -2.18 9.60 -11.94
C SER A 27 -1.30 10.84 -11.86
N ASN A 28 -0.76 11.32 -12.99
CA ASN A 28 0.08 12.51 -13.02
C ASN A 28 -0.65 13.76 -12.51
N ILE A 29 -1.95 13.92 -12.81
CA ILE A 29 -2.75 15.02 -12.30
C ILE A 29 -2.89 14.92 -10.78
N VAL A 30 -3.20 13.73 -10.27
CA VAL A 30 -3.32 13.49 -8.81
C VAL A 30 -1.98 13.76 -8.10
N PHE A 31 -0.88 13.22 -8.62
CA PHE A 31 0.45 13.44 -8.03
C PHE A 31 0.91 14.90 -8.11
N SER A 32 0.51 15.64 -9.15
CA SER A 32 0.73 17.08 -9.23
C SER A 32 0.06 17.82 -8.06
N LYS A 33 -1.16 17.43 -7.67
CA LYS A 33 -1.84 17.98 -6.49
C LYS A 33 -1.14 17.62 -5.19
N PHE A 34 -0.63 16.39 -5.06
CA PHE A 34 0.15 15.98 -3.89
C PHE A 34 1.40 16.86 -3.75
N ASN A 35 2.14 17.09 -4.83
CA ASN A 35 3.34 17.92 -4.83
C ASN A 35 3.08 19.42 -4.55
N GLN A 36 1.86 19.90 -4.75
CA GLN A 36 1.46 21.25 -4.33
C GLN A 36 1.32 21.37 -2.81
N LEU A 37 1.00 20.27 -2.11
CA LEU A 37 0.83 20.27 -0.66
C LEU A 37 2.16 20.04 0.10
N THR A 38 3.00 19.16 -0.44
CA THR A 38 4.32 18.86 0.15
C THR A 38 5.29 18.37 -0.92
N PRO A 39 6.57 18.76 -0.87
CA PRO A 39 7.59 18.20 -1.76
C PRO A 39 7.99 16.77 -1.37
N LEU A 40 7.62 16.30 -0.18
CA LEU A 40 7.95 14.99 0.34
C LEU A 40 6.87 13.97 -0.03
N VAL A 41 6.83 13.63 -1.33
CA VAL A 41 5.91 12.64 -1.91
C VAL A 41 6.70 11.43 -2.40
N GLU A 42 6.45 10.26 -1.83
CA GLU A 42 7.01 9.00 -2.28
C GLU A 42 5.96 8.21 -3.07
N THR A 43 6.21 8.05 -4.37
CA THR A 43 5.36 7.26 -5.26
C THR A 43 5.58 5.76 -5.04
N ILE A 44 4.52 5.02 -4.75
CA ILE A 44 4.57 3.57 -4.60
C ILE A 44 4.08 2.87 -5.87
N ALA A 45 2.95 3.34 -6.42
CA ALA A 45 2.33 2.84 -7.64
C ALA A 45 1.63 3.99 -8.37
N LEU A 46 0.93 3.70 -9.47
CA LEU A 46 0.15 4.70 -10.20
C LEU A 46 -0.97 5.35 -9.38
N ASP A 47 -1.42 4.65 -8.35
CA ASP A 47 -2.58 4.98 -7.52
C ASP A 47 -2.26 5.09 -6.02
N GLU A 48 -0.99 4.98 -5.65
CA GLU A 48 -0.56 5.01 -4.25
C GLU A 48 0.67 5.88 -4.02
N ALA A 49 0.61 6.70 -2.97
CA ALA A 49 1.74 7.48 -2.50
C ALA A 49 1.75 7.60 -0.97
N TYR A 50 2.93 7.86 -0.43
CA TYR A 50 3.09 8.43 0.90
C TYR A 50 3.44 9.91 0.78
N LEU A 51 2.85 10.71 1.65
CA LEU A 51 3.11 12.14 1.78
C LEU A 51 3.56 12.44 3.20
N ASP A 52 4.61 13.25 3.35
CA ASP A 52 5.01 13.74 4.66
C ASP A 52 4.50 15.18 4.86
N PHE A 53 3.68 15.33 5.90
CA PHE A 53 3.11 16.61 6.31
C PHE A 53 3.84 17.24 7.51
N SER A 54 5.00 16.72 7.89
CA SER A 54 5.81 17.31 8.96
C SER A 54 6.13 18.77 8.64
N GLY A 55 5.82 19.67 9.57
CA GLY A 55 6.07 21.10 9.41
C GLY A 55 5.08 21.86 8.51
N THR A 56 4.17 21.23 7.81
CA THR A 56 3.23 21.90 6.88
C THR A 56 2.26 22.86 7.59
N TYR A 57 1.98 22.63 8.88
CA TYR A 57 1.15 23.53 9.69
C TYR A 57 1.69 24.97 9.72
N GLN A 58 3.01 25.13 9.74
CA GLN A 58 3.65 26.46 9.71
C GLN A 58 3.30 27.24 8.45
N LEU A 59 3.21 26.54 7.32
CA LEU A 59 2.94 27.11 6.02
C LEU A 59 1.44 27.36 5.79
N TYR A 60 0.60 26.36 6.04
CA TYR A 60 -0.81 26.40 5.67
C TYR A 60 -1.72 26.93 6.78
N LYS A 61 -1.24 26.96 8.05
CA LYS A 61 -2.04 27.28 9.24
C LYS A 61 -3.30 26.38 9.37
N LYS A 62 -3.25 25.20 8.78
CA LYS A 62 -4.29 24.17 8.80
C LYS A 62 -3.70 22.84 9.28
N ALA A 63 -4.51 22.04 9.94
CA ALA A 63 -4.11 20.69 10.31
C ALA A 63 -3.94 19.81 9.05
N PRO A 64 -3.01 18.84 9.03
CA PRO A 64 -2.86 17.91 7.92
C PRO A 64 -4.17 17.22 7.53
N ALA A 65 -5.03 16.89 8.49
CA ALA A 65 -6.34 16.28 8.22
C ALA A 65 -7.24 17.20 7.38
N GLU A 66 -7.28 18.49 7.65
CA GLU A 66 -8.08 19.47 6.89
C GLU A 66 -7.61 19.57 5.44
N LEU A 67 -6.28 19.69 5.25
CA LEU A 67 -5.68 19.75 3.91
C LEU A 67 -5.97 18.48 3.09
N LEU A 68 -5.95 17.33 3.73
CA LEU A 68 -6.20 16.04 3.09
C LEU A 68 -7.68 15.85 2.74
N VAL A 69 -8.61 16.35 3.55
CA VAL A 69 -10.04 16.37 3.22
C VAL A 69 -10.29 17.28 2.02
N GLU A 70 -9.75 18.49 2.02
CA GLU A 70 -9.87 19.42 0.89
C GLU A 70 -9.32 18.78 -0.40
N LEU A 71 -8.16 18.15 -0.34
CA LEU A 71 -7.56 17.42 -1.45
C LEU A 71 -8.46 16.31 -1.97
N ALA A 72 -9.04 15.50 -1.09
CA ALA A 72 -9.92 14.40 -1.48
C ALA A 72 -11.17 14.91 -2.21
N LEU A 73 -11.80 15.95 -1.69
CA LEU A 73 -12.96 16.59 -2.30
C LEU A 73 -12.63 17.23 -3.66
N GLU A 74 -11.45 17.86 -3.76
CA GLU A 74 -10.98 18.45 -5.01
C GLU A 74 -10.75 17.39 -6.10
N ILE A 75 -10.06 16.30 -5.76
CA ILE A 75 -9.81 15.18 -6.69
C ILE A 75 -11.14 14.59 -7.17
N GLU A 76 -12.07 14.33 -6.26
CA GLU A 76 -13.36 13.77 -6.63
C GLU A 76 -14.16 14.72 -7.53
N LYS A 77 -14.20 16.01 -7.21
CA LYS A 77 -14.91 17.03 -8.00
C LYS A 77 -14.32 17.20 -9.40
N GLN A 78 -12.97 17.19 -9.54
CA GLN A 78 -12.32 17.47 -10.81
C GLN A 78 -12.14 16.25 -11.71
N LEU A 79 -11.93 15.07 -11.10
CA LEU A 79 -11.56 13.85 -11.84
C LEU A 79 -12.63 12.76 -11.78
N GLY A 80 -13.65 12.90 -10.94
CA GLY A 80 -14.69 11.89 -10.75
C GLY A 80 -14.21 10.59 -10.13
N ILE A 81 -13.04 10.59 -9.47
CA ILE A 81 -12.48 9.44 -8.76
C ILE A 81 -12.38 9.73 -7.28
N THR A 82 -12.53 8.69 -6.46
CA THR A 82 -12.37 8.79 -5.02
C THR A 82 -11.00 8.33 -4.56
N ILE A 83 -10.50 8.91 -3.48
CA ILE A 83 -9.31 8.45 -2.79
C ILE A 83 -9.67 8.03 -1.36
N SER A 84 -8.88 7.11 -0.80
CA SER A 84 -8.96 6.75 0.62
C SER A 84 -7.64 7.10 1.31
N ILE A 85 -7.72 7.76 2.44
CA ILE A 85 -6.60 8.38 3.12
C ILE A 85 -6.41 7.76 4.49
N GLY A 86 -5.17 7.42 4.81
CA GLY A 86 -4.74 7.07 6.15
C GLY A 86 -3.75 8.08 6.67
N LEU A 87 -4.04 8.72 7.80
CA LEU A 87 -3.16 9.68 8.46
C LEU A 87 -2.60 9.09 9.75
N SER A 88 -1.27 9.02 9.87
CA SER A 88 -0.61 8.54 11.08
C SER A 88 0.85 8.98 11.14
N GLU A 89 1.55 8.62 12.21
CA GLU A 89 2.93 9.02 12.48
C GLU A 89 3.99 8.29 11.63
N ASN A 90 3.64 7.21 10.93
CA ASN A 90 4.57 6.44 10.10
C ASN A 90 3.87 5.73 8.94
N LYS A 91 4.69 5.27 7.98
CA LYS A 91 4.22 4.63 6.72
C LYS A 91 3.37 3.40 6.95
N PHE A 92 3.74 2.55 7.91
CA PHE A 92 3.00 1.32 8.21
C PHE A 92 1.58 1.64 8.67
N LEU A 93 1.44 2.51 9.67
CA LEU A 93 0.14 2.87 10.23
C LEU A 93 -0.71 3.66 9.22
N ALA A 94 -0.11 4.58 8.46
CA ALA A 94 -0.80 5.32 7.41
C ALA A 94 -1.34 4.38 6.30
N LYS A 95 -0.53 3.42 5.84
CA LYS A 95 -0.97 2.41 4.85
C LYS A 95 -2.09 1.54 5.41
N LEU A 96 -1.97 1.13 6.66
CA LEU A 96 -3.00 0.35 7.34
C LEU A 96 -4.30 1.16 7.42
N ALA A 97 -4.24 2.40 7.92
CA ALA A 97 -5.38 3.29 8.03
C ALA A 97 -6.09 3.51 6.69
N SER A 98 -5.35 3.71 5.60
CA SER A 98 -5.93 3.92 4.26
C SER A 98 -6.71 2.71 3.71
N SER A 99 -6.63 1.55 4.35
CA SER A 99 -7.38 0.35 3.94
C SER A 99 -8.77 0.24 4.57
N PHE A 100 -9.06 1.07 5.58
CA PHE A 100 -10.36 1.08 6.26
C PHE A 100 -11.36 1.97 5.54
N GLU A 101 -12.63 1.64 5.71
CA GLU A 101 -13.79 2.43 5.26
C GLU A 101 -13.80 2.78 3.76
N LYS A 102 -13.12 2.00 2.94
CA LYS A 102 -13.17 2.16 1.47
C LYS A 102 -14.59 1.92 0.93
N PRO A 103 -15.04 2.67 -0.07
CA PRO A 103 -14.42 3.83 -0.72
C PRO A 103 -14.54 5.12 0.10
N ARG A 104 -13.77 6.16 -0.22
CA ARG A 104 -13.73 7.48 0.45
C ARG A 104 -13.34 7.42 1.93
N GLY A 105 -12.67 6.35 2.36
CA GLY A 105 -12.22 6.22 3.75
C GLY A 105 -11.26 7.33 4.16
N PHE A 106 -11.46 7.87 5.35
CA PHE A 106 -10.54 8.81 5.97
C PHE A 106 -10.29 8.37 7.41
N THR A 107 -9.20 7.67 7.63
CA THR A 107 -8.88 7.08 8.94
C THR A 107 -7.63 7.71 9.52
N VAL A 108 -7.73 8.19 10.76
CA VAL A 108 -6.61 8.74 11.52
C VAL A 108 -6.23 7.76 12.62
N ILE A 109 -4.95 7.43 12.71
CA ILE A 109 -4.42 6.65 13.84
C ILE A 109 -3.46 7.54 14.63
N GLY A 110 -3.92 8.01 15.79
CA GLY A 110 -3.15 8.85 16.69
C GLY A 110 -2.02 8.07 17.39
N LYS A 111 -1.00 8.80 17.86
CA LYS A 111 0.16 8.21 18.53
C LYS A 111 -0.22 7.45 19.80
N SER A 112 -1.16 7.96 20.59
CA SER A 112 -1.64 7.34 21.83
C SER A 112 -2.51 6.10 21.58
N GLU A 113 -3.22 6.06 20.45
CA GLU A 113 -4.23 5.03 20.14
C GLU A 113 -3.70 3.89 19.30
N LYS A 114 -2.51 4.04 18.70
CA LYS A 114 -1.97 3.11 17.69
C LYS A 114 -1.94 1.66 18.15
N LEU A 115 -1.53 1.41 19.40
CA LEU A 115 -1.41 0.04 19.91
C LEU A 115 -2.77 -0.62 20.15
N GLU A 116 -3.73 0.16 20.62
CA GLU A 116 -5.11 -0.28 20.80
C GLU A 116 -5.77 -0.53 19.44
N PHE A 117 -5.55 0.36 18.48
CA PHE A 117 -6.11 0.24 17.13
C PHE A 117 -5.65 -1.05 16.43
N ILE A 118 -4.34 -1.37 16.51
CA ILE A 118 -3.79 -2.50 15.75
C ILE A 118 -3.91 -3.85 16.46
N LYS A 119 -4.12 -3.90 17.78
CA LYS A 119 -3.99 -5.13 18.57
C LYS A 119 -4.82 -6.30 18.06
N ASN A 120 -6.09 -6.06 17.73
CA ASN A 120 -7.04 -7.09 17.33
C ASN A 120 -7.04 -7.34 15.82
N LEU A 121 -6.26 -6.59 15.04
CA LEU A 121 -6.19 -6.78 13.61
C LEU A 121 -5.48 -8.08 13.28
N HIS A 122 -6.00 -8.77 12.25
CA HIS A 122 -5.38 -9.99 11.74
C HIS A 122 -3.99 -9.70 11.17
N VAL A 123 -3.03 -10.60 11.38
CA VAL A 123 -1.64 -10.45 10.87
C VAL A 123 -1.54 -10.19 9.37
N LYS A 124 -2.51 -10.65 8.58
CA LYS A 124 -2.60 -10.37 7.13
C LYS A 124 -2.67 -8.88 6.77
N ASN A 125 -3.06 -8.04 7.73
CA ASN A 125 -3.18 -6.59 7.54
C ASN A 125 -1.80 -5.90 7.57
N ILE A 126 -0.77 -6.60 8.04
CA ILE A 126 0.60 -6.08 7.99
C ILE A 126 1.11 -6.15 6.54
N PRO A 127 1.51 -5.02 5.94
CA PRO A 127 2.10 -5.00 4.60
C PRO A 127 3.29 -5.95 4.48
N GLY A 128 3.30 -6.76 3.42
CA GLY A 128 4.32 -7.79 3.21
C GLY A 128 3.95 -9.18 3.72
N ILE A 129 2.88 -9.34 4.51
CA ILE A 129 2.36 -10.66 4.88
C ILE A 129 1.43 -11.18 3.78
N GLY A 130 2.02 -11.86 2.81
CA GLY A 130 1.29 -12.57 1.75
C GLY A 130 0.73 -13.93 2.20
N PRO A 131 0.01 -14.65 1.30
CA PRO A 131 -0.67 -15.90 1.64
C PRO A 131 0.23 -16.99 2.25
N SER A 132 1.47 -17.12 1.78
CA SER A 132 2.42 -18.11 2.29
C SER A 132 2.83 -17.82 3.74
N LEU A 133 3.22 -16.58 4.01
CA LEU A 133 3.63 -16.15 5.35
C LEU A 133 2.45 -16.15 6.33
N LYS A 134 1.28 -15.71 5.87
CA LYS A 134 0.04 -15.83 6.64
C LYS A 134 -0.20 -17.26 7.13
N LYS A 135 -0.18 -18.25 6.21
CA LYS A 135 -0.34 -19.66 6.56
C LYS A 135 0.71 -20.15 7.58
N LYS A 136 1.95 -19.68 7.46
CA LYS A 136 3.02 -20.06 8.40
C LYS A 136 2.79 -19.48 9.79
N LEU A 137 2.29 -18.25 9.90
CA LEU A 137 1.93 -17.62 11.17
C LEU A 137 0.72 -18.33 11.82
N GLU A 138 -0.33 -18.58 11.04
CA GLU A 138 -1.54 -19.27 11.49
C GLU A 138 -1.27 -20.68 12.02
N LYS A 139 -0.36 -21.44 11.37
CA LYS A 139 0.09 -22.76 11.86
C LYS A 139 0.76 -22.70 13.24
N ASN A 140 1.31 -21.56 13.61
CA ASN A 140 1.90 -21.32 14.93
C ASN A 140 0.92 -20.59 15.88
N SER A 141 -0.37 -20.60 15.58
CA SER A 141 -1.43 -19.96 16.37
C SER A 141 -1.26 -18.43 16.49
N ILE A 142 -0.60 -17.80 15.52
CA ILE A 142 -0.40 -16.35 15.46
C ILE A 142 -1.41 -15.78 14.47
N MET A 143 -2.53 -15.28 14.98
CA MET A 143 -3.65 -14.78 14.17
C MET A 143 -3.73 -13.27 14.15
N THR A 144 -3.45 -12.64 15.28
CA THR A 144 -3.58 -11.18 15.49
C THR A 144 -2.22 -10.50 15.61
N ILE A 145 -2.22 -9.17 15.49
CA ILE A 145 -1.03 -8.37 15.74
C ILE A 145 -0.63 -8.45 17.22
N ASP A 146 -1.58 -8.61 18.14
CA ASP A 146 -1.27 -8.80 19.56
C ASP A 146 -0.56 -10.13 19.81
N ASP A 147 -0.89 -11.20 19.09
CA ASP A 147 -0.17 -12.47 19.20
C ASP A 147 1.30 -12.31 18.77
N LEU A 148 1.57 -11.52 17.71
CA LEU A 148 2.95 -11.17 17.32
C LEU A 148 3.68 -10.39 18.41
N ARG A 149 3.00 -9.51 19.14
CA ARG A 149 3.59 -8.69 20.21
C ARG A 149 4.06 -9.52 21.40
N LYS A 150 3.43 -10.66 21.68
CA LYS A 150 3.80 -11.59 22.74
C LYS A 150 5.11 -12.34 22.45
N LEU A 151 5.56 -12.34 21.19
CA LEU A 151 6.74 -13.08 20.77
C LEU A 151 8.02 -12.25 20.91
N ASP A 152 9.10 -12.94 21.24
CA ASP A 152 10.44 -12.36 21.27
C ASP A 152 10.94 -12.03 19.86
N LYS A 153 11.72 -10.94 19.76
CA LYS A 153 12.30 -10.48 18.49
C LYS A 153 13.19 -11.53 17.84
N ASN A 154 13.96 -12.27 18.64
CA ASN A 154 14.88 -13.28 18.14
C ASN A 154 14.14 -14.51 17.63
N VAL A 155 13.02 -14.88 18.25
CA VAL A 155 12.15 -15.96 17.78
C VAL A 155 11.61 -15.65 16.40
N LEU A 156 11.08 -14.44 16.19
CA LEU A 156 10.61 -14.00 14.89
C LEU A 156 11.73 -13.88 13.86
N ALA A 157 12.91 -13.38 14.25
CA ALA A 157 14.07 -13.29 13.39
C ALA A 157 14.58 -14.67 12.94
N LYS A 158 14.62 -15.67 13.83
CA LYS A 158 14.96 -17.06 13.47
C LYS A 158 13.96 -17.66 12.47
N SER A 159 12.67 -17.42 12.67
CA SER A 159 11.60 -18.04 11.87
C SER A 159 11.42 -17.39 10.51
N PHE A 160 11.66 -16.06 10.39
CA PHE A 160 11.31 -15.25 9.24
C PHE A 160 12.44 -14.34 8.74
N GLY A 161 13.66 -14.50 9.24
CA GLY A 161 14.83 -13.72 8.84
C GLY A 161 14.70 -12.22 9.12
N ILE A 162 15.20 -11.41 8.20
CA ILE A 162 15.14 -9.93 8.31
C ILE A 162 13.68 -9.45 8.42
N PHE A 163 12.78 -10.09 7.69
CA PHE A 163 11.35 -9.73 7.75
C PHE A 163 10.73 -10.00 9.13
N GLY A 164 11.24 -10.98 9.88
CA GLY A 164 10.82 -11.24 11.26
C GLY A 164 11.07 -10.04 12.19
N LYS A 165 12.20 -9.33 12.00
CA LYS A 165 12.48 -8.08 12.73
C LYS A 165 11.51 -6.98 12.33
N THR A 166 11.17 -6.90 11.05
CA THR A 166 10.22 -5.91 10.53
C THR A 166 8.81 -6.10 11.12
N ILE A 167 8.29 -7.33 11.09
CA ILE A 167 6.95 -7.59 11.65
C ILE A 167 6.91 -7.44 13.18
N TRP A 168 8.02 -7.69 13.87
CA TRP A 168 8.14 -7.42 15.30
C TRP A 168 8.01 -5.93 15.59
N ASN A 169 8.69 -5.05 14.84
CA ASN A 169 8.55 -3.60 14.94
C ASN A 169 7.12 -3.15 14.61
N MET A 170 6.59 -3.60 13.46
CA MET A 170 5.24 -3.24 13.01
C MET A 170 4.16 -3.67 14.01
N SER A 171 4.31 -4.83 14.66
CA SER A 171 3.36 -5.25 15.70
C SER A 171 3.29 -4.29 16.90
N ARG A 172 4.29 -3.42 17.06
CA ARG A 172 4.38 -2.37 18.08
C ARG A 172 4.09 -0.98 17.53
N GLY A 173 3.58 -0.90 16.30
CA GLY A 173 3.31 0.37 15.62
C GLY A 173 4.57 1.16 15.29
N ILE A 174 5.71 0.48 15.13
CA ILE A 174 7.02 1.11 14.85
C ILE A 174 7.37 0.86 13.38
N ASP A 175 7.66 1.94 12.65
CA ASP A 175 8.20 1.90 11.30
C ASP A 175 9.11 3.12 11.12
N GLU A 176 10.41 2.88 11.04
CA GLU A 176 11.45 3.92 10.98
C GLU A 176 11.78 4.36 9.55
N ARG A 177 11.04 3.85 8.56
CA ARG A 177 11.28 4.21 7.15
C ARG A 177 10.83 5.64 6.88
N ASN A 178 11.76 6.47 6.46
CA ASN A 178 11.45 7.83 6.01
C ASN A 178 10.81 7.84 4.62
N ILE A 179 10.15 8.96 4.28
CA ILE A 179 9.69 9.25 2.93
C ILE A 179 10.91 9.43 2.02
N ASN A 180 10.92 8.75 0.88
CA ASN A 180 11.97 8.86 -0.13
C ASN A 180 11.39 9.33 -1.48
N PRO A 181 11.34 10.64 -1.75
CA PRO A 181 10.82 11.19 -2.99
C PRO A 181 11.67 10.81 -4.22
N ALA A 182 12.96 10.59 -4.01
CA ALA A 182 13.95 10.39 -5.08
C ALA A 182 14.22 8.90 -5.37
N SER A 183 13.22 8.02 -5.28
CA SER A 183 13.46 6.61 -5.61
C SER A 183 13.74 6.43 -7.10
N SER A 184 14.99 6.15 -7.46
CA SER A 184 15.37 5.82 -8.83
C SER A 184 14.81 4.44 -9.22
N ARG A 185 14.40 4.32 -10.50
CA ARG A 185 13.97 3.02 -11.04
C ARG A 185 15.12 2.02 -10.98
N LYS A 186 14.93 0.91 -10.28
CA LYS A 186 15.95 -0.15 -10.11
C LYS A 186 15.85 -1.26 -11.15
N SER A 187 14.69 -1.41 -11.80
CA SER A 187 14.47 -2.45 -12.80
C SER A 187 13.51 -1.97 -13.89
N ILE A 188 13.67 -2.54 -15.08
CA ILE A 188 12.73 -2.41 -16.19
C ILE A 188 12.34 -3.82 -16.57
N SER A 189 11.04 -4.11 -16.57
CA SER A 189 10.51 -5.40 -17.02
C SER A 189 9.41 -5.17 -18.05
N LYS A 190 9.27 -6.12 -18.98
CA LYS A 190 8.16 -6.20 -19.91
C LYS A 190 7.59 -7.62 -19.82
N GLU A 191 6.30 -7.71 -19.59
CA GLU A 191 5.58 -8.97 -19.55
C GLU A 191 4.57 -9.00 -20.68
N THR A 192 4.43 -10.16 -21.33
CA THR A 192 3.45 -10.40 -22.37
C THR A 192 2.82 -11.77 -22.12
N THR A 193 1.51 -11.82 -22.12
CA THR A 193 0.77 -13.09 -22.13
C THR A 193 0.45 -13.44 -23.58
N PHE A 194 0.92 -14.59 -24.01
CA PHE A 194 0.66 -15.09 -25.38
C PHE A 194 -0.73 -15.72 -25.47
N GLU A 195 -1.32 -15.68 -26.66
CA GLU A 195 -2.63 -16.29 -26.90
C GLU A 195 -2.58 -17.83 -26.83
N HIS A 196 -1.43 -18.41 -27.14
CA HIS A 196 -1.16 -19.84 -27.09
C HIS A 196 0.10 -20.12 -26.30
N ASP A 197 0.20 -21.31 -25.71
CA ASP A 197 1.40 -21.77 -25.01
C ASP A 197 2.58 -21.87 -25.97
N ILE A 198 3.73 -21.34 -25.56
CA ILE A 198 4.98 -21.39 -26.34
C ILE A 198 5.92 -22.39 -25.69
N SER A 199 6.31 -23.41 -26.44
CA SER A 199 7.16 -24.50 -25.96
C SER A 199 8.65 -24.18 -25.92
N CYS A 200 9.08 -23.06 -26.54
CA CYS A 200 10.50 -22.71 -26.65
C CYS A 200 10.82 -21.37 -26.00
N LEU A 201 11.72 -21.38 -25.00
CA LEU A 201 12.18 -20.16 -24.31
C LEU A 201 12.87 -19.16 -25.25
N LEU A 202 13.52 -19.61 -26.33
CA LEU A 202 14.17 -18.74 -27.31
C LEU A 202 13.19 -17.80 -28.02
N TYR A 203 11.94 -18.19 -28.18
CA TYR A 203 10.90 -17.34 -28.80
C TYR A 203 10.44 -16.21 -27.85
N THR A 204 10.74 -16.34 -26.56
CA THR A 204 10.36 -15.36 -25.52
C THR A 204 11.54 -14.52 -25.06
N SER A 205 12.78 -14.91 -25.42
CA SER A 205 13.98 -14.16 -25.10
C SER A 205 14.11 -12.93 -26.01
N PRO A 206 14.39 -11.74 -25.48
CA PRO A 206 14.75 -10.63 -26.33
C PRO A 206 16.02 -10.99 -27.13
N SER A 207 15.98 -10.70 -28.41
CA SER A 207 17.20 -10.80 -29.23
C SER A 207 18.29 -9.89 -28.67
N PRO A 208 19.56 -10.33 -28.61
CA PRO A 208 20.66 -9.51 -28.14
C PRO A 208 20.85 -8.25 -29.00
#